data_83463412c49e3365023cc885c556e579
#
_entry.id   83463412c49e3365023cc885c556e579
#
_cell.length_a   1.000
_cell.length_b   1.000
_cell.length_c   1.000
_cell.angle_alpha   90.00
_cell.angle_beta   90.00
_cell.angle_gamma   90.00
#
_symmetry.space_group_name_H-M   'P 1'
#
loop_
_entity.id
_entity.type
_entity.pdbx_description
1 polymer ?
#
loop_
_entity_poly.entity_id
_entity_poly.type
_entity_poly.pdbx_seq_one_letter_code
_entity_poly.pdbx_strand_id
1 'polypeptide(L)'
;FTGLAGAGKTTIGGLFYQKLKERKPNVFLADGDQTRSIFGRSGYSTQARLDAARRGFRLWRELAEQGIDVVVCSIAMYREIQRWNRENIENYKEIYIKVTRETLYRRDQKQLYSSGRKEVVGVDLPYDEPRDADVVVQNDGQKTPEEIVSQLRSTFEL
;
A
#
# COMPACT_ATOMS: atom_id res chain seq x y z
N PHE A 1 3.14 -0.02 -2.09
CA PHE A 1 3.20 -0.48 -0.70
C PHE A 1 1.85 -1.04 -0.29
N THR A 2 1.79 -2.32 -0.02
CA THR A 2 0.57 -3.02 0.43
C THR A 2 0.78 -3.64 1.83
N GLY A 3 -0.32 -3.94 2.52
CA GLY A 3 -0.30 -4.49 3.88
C GLY A 3 -1.55 -4.09 4.65
N LEU A 4 -1.79 -4.69 5.79
CA LEU A 4 -2.96 -4.42 6.63
C LEU A 4 -2.95 -3.00 7.23
N ALA A 5 -4.07 -2.54 7.71
CA ALA A 5 -4.15 -1.27 8.44
C ALA A 5 -3.19 -1.31 9.66
N GLY A 6 -2.44 -0.23 9.90
CA GLY A 6 -1.43 -0.21 10.98
C GLY A 6 -0.08 -0.86 10.65
N ALA A 7 0.07 -1.47 9.47
CA ALA A 7 1.35 -2.08 9.07
C ALA A 7 2.49 -1.08 8.84
N GLY A 8 2.19 0.21 8.60
CA GLY A 8 3.19 1.24 8.38
C GLY A 8 3.36 1.68 6.92
N LYS A 9 2.46 1.28 6.02
CA LYS A 9 2.51 1.62 4.59
C LYS A 9 2.69 3.11 4.31
N THR A 10 1.84 3.95 4.89
CA THR A 10 1.86 5.41 4.67
C THR A 10 3.13 6.04 5.22
N THR A 11 3.63 5.58 6.35
CA THR A 11 4.88 6.08 6.94
C THR A 11 6.08 5.74 6.05
N ILE A 12 6.23 4.46 5.71
CA ILE A 12 7.36 3.97 4.90
C ILE A 12 7.25 4.47 3.46
N GLY A 13 6.06 4.34 2.84
CA GLY A 13 5.83 4.79 1.47
C GLY A 13 5.90 6.31 1.30
N GLY A 14 5.45 7.07 2.29
CA GLY A 14 5.58 8.53 2.30
C GLY A 14 7.04 8.98 2.39
N LEU A 15 7.85 8.34 3.25
CA LEU A 15 9.28 8.61 3.33
C LEU A 15 10.00 8.18 2.04
N PHE A 16 9.64 7.04 1.47
CA PHE A 16 10.17 6.57 0.18
C PHE A 16 9.85 7.57 -0.94
N TYR A 17 8.60 8.06 -1.01
CA TYR A 17 8.19 9.12 -1.92
C TYR A 17 9.05 10.38 -1.78
N GLN A 18 9.27 10.86 -0.55
CA GLN A 18 10.11 12.04 -0.31
C GLN A 18 11.52 11.84 -0.85
N LYS A 19 12.10 10.66 -0.61
CA LYS A 19 13.45 10.32 -1.10
C LYS A 19 13.53 10.18 -2.62
N LEU A 20 12.48 9.71 -3.28
CA LEU A 20 12.41 9.73 -4.74
C LEU A 20 12.31 11.15 -5.27
N LYS A 21 11.49 11.99 -4.65
CA LYS A 21 11.27 13.37 -5.08
C LYS A 21 12.53 14.26 -4.98
N GLU A 22 13.48 13.94 -4.10
CA GLU A 22 14.77 14.60 -4.04
C GLU A 22 15.58 14.43 -5.35
N ARG A 23 15.32 13.35 -6.12
CA ARG A 23 16.05 13.01 -7.34
C ARG A 23 15.23 13.16 -8.62
N LYS A 24 13.93 13.03 -8.53
CA LYS A 24 12.99 13.07 -9.66
C LYS A 24 11.83 14.02 -9.33
N PRO A 25 11.57 15.06 -10.12
CA PRO A 25 10.45 15.98 -9.84
C PRO A 25 9.08 15.34 -10.09
N ASN A 26 9.00 14.39 -11.03
CA ASN A 26 7.76 13.79 -11.51
C ASN A 26 7.38 12.55 -10.69
N VAL A 27 7.09 12.73 -9.42
CA VAL A 27 6.64 11.64 -8.53
C VAL A 27 5.31 12.02 -7.91
N PHE A 28 4.37 11.10 -7.91
CA PHE A 28 3.05 11.24 -7.28
C PHE A 28 2.88 10.27 -6.12
N LEU A 29 2.34 10.72 -4.99
CA LEU A 29 1.99 9.88 -3.86
C LEU A 29 0.48 9.64 -3.84
N ALA A 30 0.08 8.40 -3.98
CA ALA A 30 -1.30 7.93 -3.87
C ALA A 30 -1.52 7.25 -2.51
N ASP A 31 -1.94 7.99 -1.52
CA ASP A 31 -2.36 7.43 -0.22
C ASP A 31 -3.82 6.94 -0.28
N GLY A 32 -4.10 5.76 0.29
CA GLY A 32 -5.42 5.14 0.23
C GLY A 32 -6.54 5.95 0.90
N ASP A 33 -6.23 6.74 1.92
CA ASP A 33 -7.23 7.59 2.58
C ASP A 33 -7.50 8.85 1.73
N GLN A 34 -6.49 9.44 1.11
CA GLN A 34 -6.64 10.58 0.20
C GLN A 34 -7.39 10.19 -1.07
N THR A 35 -7.01 9.07 -1.70
CA THR A 35 -7.68 8.57 -2.90
C THR A 35 -9.15 8.24 -2.66
N ARG A 36 -9.49 7.76 -1.48
CA ARG A 36 -10.88 7.52 -1.11
C ARG A 36 -11.70 8.80 -1.03
N SER A 37 -11.11 9.93 -0.64
CA SER A 37 -11.78 11.23 -0.64
C SER A 37 -12.04 11.74 -2.06
N ILE A 38 -11.15 11.45 -3.00
CA ILE A 38 -11.25 11.87 -4.41
C ILE A 38 -12.31 11.05 -5.16
N PHE A 39 -12.30 9.72 -4.98
CA PHE A 39 -13.22 8.82 -5.69
C PHE A 39 -14.60 8.67 -5.04
N GLY A 40 -14.84 9.36 -3.94
CA GLY A 40 -16.05 9.24 -3.15
C GLY A 40 -16.04 8.02 -2.21
N ARG A 41 -16.88 8.07 -1.18
CA ARG A 41 -17.05 6.97 -0.22
C ARG A 41 -18.04 5.96 -0.77
N SER A 42 -17.57 4.91 -1.42
CA SER A 42 -18.39 3.82 -1.95
C SER A 42 -18.67 2.70 -0.93
N GLY A 43 -18.39 2.91 0.36
CA GLY A 43 -18.55 1.90 1.42
C GLY A 43 -17.24 1.16 1.75
N TYR A 44 -17.34 0.19 2.67
CA TYR A 44 -16.22 -0.58 3.20
C TYR A 44 -16.30 -2.08 2.90
N SER A 45 -17.38 -2.53 2.23
CA SER A 45 -17.52 -3.92 1.81
C SER A 45 -16.37 -4.36 0.89
N THR A 46 -16.14 -5.66 0.77
CA THR A 46 -15.13 -6.21 -0.14
C THR A 46 -15.33 -5.73 -1.58
N GLN A 47 -16.58 -5.73 -2.08
CA GLN A 47 -16.86 -5.26 -3.43
C GLN A 47 -16.54 -3.77 -3.62
N ALA A 48 -16.95 -2.91 -2.69
CA ALA A 48 -16.66 -1.49 -2.73
C ALA A 48 -15.14 -1.21 -2.72
N ARG A 49 -14.38 -1.99 -1.95
CA ARG A 49 -12.91 -1.91 -1.90
C ARG A 49 -12.26 -2.36 -3.20
N LEU A 50 -12.74 -3.45 -3.80
CA LEU A 50 -12.29 -3.94 -5.09
C LEU A 50 -12.53 -2.91 -6.20
N ASP A 51 -13.73 -2.33 -6.26
CA ASP A 51 -14.08 -1.33 -7.26
C ASP A 51 -13.26 -0.04 -7.10
N ALA A 52 -13.00 0.38 -5.87
CA ALA A 52 -12.12 1.51 -5.60
C ALA A 52 -10.67 1.22 -6.02
N ALA A 53 -10.16 0.02 -5.73
CA ALA A 53 -8.82 -0.40 -6.14
C ALA A 53 -8.69 -0.45 -7.67
N ARG A 54 -9.65 -1.06 -8.37
CA ARG A 54 -9.67 -1.13 -9.85
C ARG A 54 -9.62 0.27 -10.49
N ARG A 55 -10.43 1.22 -9.99
CA ARG A 55 -10.42 2.61 -10.48
C ARG A 55 -9.10 3.30 -10.18
N GLY A 56 -8.59 3.14 -8.96
CA GLY A 56 -7.33 3.75 -8.55
C GLY A 56 -6.17 3.25 -9.39
N PHE A 57 -5.96 1.93 -9.50
CA PHE A 57 -4.82 1.39 -10.25
C PHE A 57 -4.88 1.66 -11.74
N ARG A 58 -6.07 1.78 -12.34
CA ARG A 58 -6.20 2.25 -13.74
C ARG A 58 -5.70 3.69 -13.88
N LEU A 59 -6.09 4.58 -12.97
CA LEU A 59 -5.59 5.96 -13.00
C LEU A 59 -4.08 6.04 -12.76
N TRP A 60 -3.55 5.25 -11.82
CA TRP A 60 -2.11 5.21 -11.53
C TRP A 60 -1.31 4.70 -12.73
N ARG A 61 -1.84 3.72 -13.48
CA ARG A 61 -1.26 3.29 -14.74
C ARG A 61 -1.18 4.42 -15.75
N GLU A 62 -2.28 5.15 -15.97
CA GLU A 62 -2.31 6.29 -16.90
C GLU A 62 -1.27 7.36 -16.55
N LEU A 63 -1.08 7.65 -15.25
CA LEU A 63 -0.02 8.57 -14.81
C LEU A 63 1.38 8.02 -15.10
N ALA A 64 1.60 6.73 -14.85
CA ALA A 64 2.88 6.08 -15.11
C ALA A 64 3.23 6.07 -16.61
N GLU A 65 2.25 5.81 -17.49
CA GLU A 65 2.41 5.87 -18.95
C GLU A 65 2.76 7.27 -19.45
N GLN A 66 2.43 8.32 -18.68
CA GLN A 66 2.81 9.70 -18.95
C GLN A 66 4.13 10.14 -18.32
N GLY A 67 4.91 9.18 -17.79
CA GLY A 67 6.24 9.45 -17.22
C GLY A 67 6.23 9.95 -15.78
N ILE A 68 5.15 9.74 -15.04
CA ILE A 68 5.05 10.07 -13.62
C ILE A 68 5.30 8.81 -12.79
N ASP A 69 6.34 8.79 -11.96
CA ASP A 69 6.53 7.72 -11.00
C ASP A 69 5.43 7.78 -9.93
N VAL A 70 4.75 6.68 -9.66
CA VAL A 70 3.64 6.65 -8.70
C VAL A 70 3.96 5.77 -7.51
N VAL A 71 3.96 6.35 -6.31
CA VAL A 71 4.08 5.62 -5.05
C VAL A 71 2.69 5.42 -4.48
N VAL A 72 2.21 4.19 -4.44
CA VAL A 72 0.87 3.84 -3.93
C VAL A 72 0.98 3.23 -2.54
N CYS A 73 0.22 3.74 -1.57
CA CYS A 73 0.07 3.19 -0.22
C CYS A 73 -1.37 2.74 -0.02
N SER A 74 -1.65 1.46 -0.20
CA SER A 74 -3.01 0.94 -0.19
C SER A 74 -3.07 -0.45 0.45
N ILE A 75 -4.20 -0.82 1.04
CA ILE A 75 -4.41 -2.21 1.48
C ILE A 75 -4.46 -3.12 0.24
N ALA A 76 -5.42 -2.92 -0.65
CA ALA A 76 -5.60 -3.57 -1.97
C ALA A 76 -5.12 -5.04 -2.08
N MET A 77 -5.23 -5.80 -0.98
CA MET A 77 -4.73 -7.18 -0.86
C MET A 77 -5.76 -8.16 -1.43
N TYR A 78 -5.95 -8.10 -2.74
CA TYR A 78 -6.85 -8.97 -3.49
C TYR A 78 -6.10 -9.56 -4.67
N ARG A 79 -6.18 -10.88 -4.85
CA ARG A 79 -5.46 -11.62 -5.89
C ARG A 79 -5.66 -11.04 -7.29
N GLU A 80 -6.89 -10.67 -7.63
CA GLU A 80 -7.19 -10.08 -8.92
C GLU A 80 -6.51 -8.73 -9.15
N ILE A 81 -6.39 -7.90 -8.10
CA ILE A 81 -5.72 -6.60 -8.19
C ILE A 81 -4.21 -6.79 -8.34
N GLN A 82 -3.60 -7.67 -7.52
CA GLN A 82 -2.17 -7.99 -7.58
C GLN A 82 -1.79 -8.49 -8.98
N ARG A 83 -2.58 -9.43 -9.53
CA ARG A 83 -2.37 -9.97 -10.88
C ARG A 83 -2.54 -8.90 -11.95
N TRP A 84 -3.66 -8.15 -11.92
CA TRP A 84 -3.93 -7.10 -12.89
C TRP A 84 -2.81 -6.05 -12.93
N ASN A 85 -2.33 -5.60 -11.77
CA ASN A 85 -1.23 -4.64 -11.67
C ASN A 85 0.03 -5.18 -12.33
N ARG A 86 0.39 -6.42 -12.03
CA ARG A 86 1.59 -7.09 -12.57
C ARG A 86 1.53 -7.25 -14.10
N GLU A 87 0.36 -7.54 -14.63
CA GLU A 87 0.13 -7.75 -16.06
C GLU A 87 0.00 -6.46 -16.87
N ASN A 88 -0.44 -5.35 -16.24
CA ASN A 88 -0.86 -4.15 -16.95
C ASN A 88 -0.06 -2.88 -16.62
N ILE A 89 0.77 -2.89 -15.59
CA ILE A 89 1.59 -1.72 -15.21
C ILE A 89 3.05 -2.04 -15.47
N GLU A 90 3.64 -1.33 -16.43
CA GLU A 90 5.06 -1.46 -16.72
C GLU A 90 5.92 -1.05 -15.52
N ASN A 91 7.01 -1.78 -15.28
CA ASN A 91 7.92 -1.55 -14.14
C ASN A 91 7.23 -1.57 -12.76
N TYR A 92 6.09 -2.26 -12.64
CA TYR A 92 5.38 -2.43 -11.37
C TYR A 92 6.28 -3.14 -10.33
N LYS A 93 6.30 -2.55 -9.12
CA LYS A 93 6.97 -3.14 -7.96
C LYS A 93 6.01 -3.24 -6.80
N GLU A 94 5.86 -4.42 -6.24
CA GLU A 94 5.03 -4.67 -5.07
C GLU A 94 5.88 -4.83 -3.82
N ILE A 95 5.69 -3.93 -2.87
CA ILE A 95 6.36 -3.96 -1.57
C ILE A 95 5.31 -4.31 -0.52
N TYR A 96 5.43 -5.50 0.05
CA TYR A 96 4.54 -5.98 1.09
C TYR A 96 5.09 -5.64 2.47
N ILE A 97 4.38 -4.76 3.19
CA ILE A 97 4.69 -4.43 4.58
C ILE A 97 3.92 -5.40 5.47
N LYS A 98 4.65 -6.40 5.95
CA LYS A 98 4.13 -7.48 6.79
C LYS A 98 4.37 -7.16 8.26
N VAL A 99 3.38 -7.42 9.09
CA VAL A 99 3.47 -7.32 10.55
C VAL A 99 2.72 -8.46 11.20
N THR A 100 3.10 -8.82 12.41
CA THR A 100 2.38 -9.79 13.22
C THR A 100 1.04 -9.23 13.69
N ARG A 101 0.07 -10.10 13.98
CA ARG A 101 -1.20 -9.70 14.59
C ARG A 101 -0.99 -8.99 15.92
N GLU A 102 -0.06 -9.48 16.73
CA GLU A 102 0.30 -8.88 18.01
C GLU A 102 0.73 -7.41 17.83
N THR A 103 1.58 -7.13 16.85
CA THR A 103 2.00 -5.76 16.52
C THR A 103 0.82 -4.91 16.04
N LEU A 104 -0.09 -5.44 15.22
CA LEU A 104 -1.27 -4.71 14.79
C LEU A 104 -2.18 -4.32 15.96
N TYR A 105 -2.46 -5.25 16.86
CA TYR A 105 -3.28 -4.99 18.03
C TYR A 105 -2.61 -4.02 19.02
N ARG A 106 -1.31 -4.13 19.21
CA ARG A 106 -0.54 -3.17 20.04
C ARG A 106 -0.54 -1.75 19.46
N ARG A 107 -0.41 -1.60 18.14
CA ARG A 107 -0.47 -0.30 17.47
C ARG A 107 -1.88 0.25 17.40
N ASP A 108 -2.85 -0.63 17.25
CA ASP A 108 -4.31 -0.37 17.18
C ASP A 108 -4.68 0.94 16.50
N GLN A 109 -4.10 1.19 15.34
CA GLN A 109 -4.26 2.43 14.59
C GLN A 109 -5.74 2.72 14.34
N LYS A 110 -6.21 3.91 14.72
CA LYS A 110 -7.61 4.35 14.59
C LYS A 110 -8.59 3.46 15.36
N GLN A 111 -8.13 2.72 16.38
CA GLN A 111 -8.93 1.78 17.16
C GLN A 111 -9.66 0.74 16.28
N LEU A 112 -9.05 0.33 15.17
CA LEU A 112 -9.67 -0.60 14.22
C LEU A 112 -9.79 -2.00 14.78
N TYR A 113 -8.87 -2.40 15.66
CA TYR A 113 -8.78 -3.75 16.19
C TYR A 113 -9.46 -3.90 17.56
N SER A 114 -9.47 -2.84 18.39
CA SER A 114 -10.05 -2.87 19.74
C SER A 114 -11.53 -2.49 19.79
N SER A 115 -12.02 -1.68 18.84
CA SER A 115 -13.38 -1.11 18.88
C SER A 115 -14.51 -2.04 18.45
N GLY A 116 -14.22 -3.27 18.01
CA GLY A 116 -15.22 -4.18 17.42
C GLY A 116 -15.81 -3.67 16.10
N ARG A 117 -15.12 -2.77 15.41
CA ARG A 117 -15.54 -2.20 14.15
C ARG A 117 -15.65 -3.29 13.09
N LYS A 118 -16.74 -3.26 12.31
CA LYS A 118 -16.98 -4.18 11.20
C LYS A 118 -16.30 -3.70 9.90
N GLU A 119 -16.20 -4.62 8.93
CA GLU A 119 -15.60 -4.36 7.61
C GLU A 119 -14.12 -3.95 7.65
N VAL A 120 -13.38 -4.56 8.59
CA VAL A 120 -11.93 -4.38 8.74
C VAL A 120 -11.21 -5.55 8.05
N VAL A 121 -10.38 -5.23 7.06
CA VAL A 121 -9.58 -6.22 6.33
C VAL A 121 -8.59 -6.90 7.29
N GLY A 122 -8.60 -8.23 7.30
CA GLY A 122 -7.77 -9.02 8.20
C GLY A 122 -8.36 -9.29 9.58
N VAL A 123 -9.55 -8.73 9.88
CA VAL A 123 -10.35 -9.05 11.08
C VAL A 123 -11.59 -9.84 10.68
N ASP A 124 -12.54 -9.19 10.03
CA ASP A 124 -13.81 -9.76 9.58
C ASP A 124 -13.95 -9.78 8.04
N LEU A 125 -13.09 -9.08 7.31
CA LEU A 125 -13.02 -9.19 5.85
C LEU A 125 -11.80 -10.00 5.41
N PRO A 126 -11.98 -10.88 4.41
CA PRO A 126 -10.89 -11.66 3.84
C PRO A 126 -9.91 -10.79 3.06
N TYR A 127 -8.68 -11.29 2.92
CA TYR A 127 -7.65 -10.70 2.07
C TYR A 127 -6.74 -11.80 1.51
N ASP A 128 -6.08 -11.49 0.40
CA ASP A 128 -5.07 -12.34 -0.21
C ASP A 128 -3.68 -11.80 0.11
N GLU A 129 -2.91 -12.53 0.91
CA GLU A 129 -1.52 -12.19 1.16
C GLU A 129 -0.74 -12.21 -0.17
N PRO A 130 0.08 -11.17 -0.48
CA PRO A 130 0.90 -11.16 -1.68
C PRO A 130 1.87 -12.34 -1.69
N ARG A 131 1.83 -13.15 -2.76
CA ARG A 131 2.72 -14.31 -2.94
C ARG A 131 3.97 -13.96 -3.73
N ASP A 132 3.82 -13.01 -4.65
CA ASP A 132 4.84 -12.64 -5.63
C ASP A 132 5.33 -11.21 -5.44
N ALA A 133 5.30 -10.70 -4.19
CA ALA A 133 5.82 -9.38 -3.87
C ALA A 133 7.32 -9.30 -4.19
N ASP A 134 7.75 -8.22 -4.84
CA ASP A 134 9.16 -7.99 -5.16
C ASP A 134 10.01 -7.86 -3.89
N VAL A 135 9.44 -7.27 -2.83
CA VAL A 135 10.06 -7.19 -1.50
C VAL A 135 9.01 -7.40 -0.41
N VAL A 136 9.36 -8.22 0.56
CA VAL A 136 8.61 -8.37 1.82
C VAL A 136 9.38 -7.69 2.94
N VAL A 137 8.78 -6.71 3.58
CA VAL A 137 9.34 -5.97 4.72
C VAL A 137 8.65 -6.41 5.99
N GLN A 138 9.36 -7.10 6.88
CA GLN A 138 8.86 -7.39 8.23
C GLN A 138 9.00 -6.12 9.08
N ASN A 139 7.88 -5.54 9.52
CA ASN A 139 7.84 -4.24 10.21
C ASN A 139 7.26 -4.34 11.63
N ASP A 140 7.82 -5.22 12.45
CA ASP A 140 7.45 -5.38 13.86
C ASP A 140 8.28 -4.52 14.83
N GLY A 141 9.09 -3.58 14.31
CA GLY A 141 9.87 -2.63 15.09
C GLY A 141 11.36 -2.94 15.17
N GLN A 142 11.87 -3.90 14.38
CA GLN A 142 13.30 -4.25 14.34
C GLN A 142 14.14 -3.21 13.59
N LYS A 143 13.52 -2.48 12.66
CA LYS A 143 14.16 -1.42 11.84
C LYS A 143 13.35 -0.14 11.88
N THR A 144 14.02 0.98 11.77
CA THR A 144 13.36 2.28 11.58
C THR A 144 12.82 2.42 10.16
N PRO A 145 11.84 3.30 9.90
CA PRO A 145 11.36 3.59 8.56
C PRO A 145 12.49 4.04 7.62
N GLU A 146 13.47 4.80 8.11
CA GLU A 146 14.63 5.29 7.37
C GLU A 146 15.53 4.14 6.91
N GLU A 147 15.81 3.19 7.79
CA GLU A 147 16.58 1.97 7.46
C GLU A 147 15.87 1.12 6.40
N ILE A 148 14.55 0.97 6.54
CA ILE A 148 13.73 0.24 5.56
C ILE A 148 13.78 0.95 4.20
N VAL A 149 13.58 2.25 4.16
CA VAL A 149 13.61 3.02 2.91
C VAL A 149 15.00 3.00 2.28
N SER A 150 16.07 3.09 3.07
CA SER A 150 17.44 2.96 2.56
C SER A 150 17.66 1.59 1.91
N GLN A 151 17.20 0.52 2.54
CA GLN A 151 17.30 -0.84 1.99
C GLN A 151 16.50 -0.97 0.68
N LEU A 152 15.27 -0.46 0.64
CA LEU A 152 14.42 -0.50 -0.56
C LEU A 152 15.07 0.24 -1.73
N ARG A 153 15.66 1.41 -1.48
CA ARG A 153 16.38 2.18 -2.51
C ARG A 153 17.56 1.41 -3.08
N SER A 154 18.34 0.76 -2.23
CA SER A 154 19.45 -0.09 -2.68
C SER A 154 18.95 -1.29 -3.49
N THR A 155 17.83 -1.91 -3.07
CA THR A 155 17.26 -3.06 -3.78
C THR A 155 16.75 -2.70 -5.18
N PHE A 156 16.21 -1.50 -5.37
CA PHE A 156 15.68 -1.03 -6.65
C PHE A 156 16.62 -0.12 -7.42
N GLU A 157 17.86 0.06 -6.94
CA GLU A 157 18.88 0.92 -7.58
C GLU A 157 18.43 2.38 -7.79
N LEU A 158 17.78 2.96 -6.78
CA LEU A 158 17.13 4.28 -6.82
C LEU A 158 17.89 5.35 -6.02
#